data_ad10f6fd3ccdab392386b14aa5f9e983
#
_entry.id   ad10f6fd3ccdab392386b14aa5f9e983
#
_cell.length_a   1.000
_cell.length_b   1.000
_cell.length_c   1.000
_cell.angle_alpha   90.00
_cell.angle_beta   90.00
_cell.angle_gamma   90.00
#
_symmetry.space_group_name_H-M   'P 1'
#
loop_
_entity.id
_entity.type
_entity.pdbx_description
1 polymer ?
#
loop_
_entity_poly.entity_id
_entity_poly.type
_entity_poly.pdbx_seq_one_letter_code
_entity_poly.pdbx_strand_id
1 'polypeptide(L)'
;HALSHVTGGGMAANLARVLPVGSWAEVDRATWTPDPLFNTIAGWGGMSLVETEGTWNLGVGMFAVVDAASAASVIRALELQGIPSWVTGQVSFGIRDLTGFEQGAKGVNGGSVQLVGAFGE
;
A
#
# COMPACT_ATOMS: atom_id res chain seq x y z
N HIS A 1 7.84 -7.68 -10.80
CA HIS A 1 6.76 -7.50 -11.78
C HIS A 1 6.34 -6.04 -11.94
N ALA A 2 6.17 -5.32 -10.84
CA ALA A 2 5.81 -3.90 -10.89
C ALA A 2 6.38 -3.13 -9.70
N LEU A 3 6.58 -1.84 -9.89
CA LEU A 3 6.91 -0.88 -8.85
C LEU A 3 5.86 0.22 -8.84
N SER A 4 5.42 0.62 -7.66
CA SER A 4 4.50 1.73 -7.48
C SER A 4 5.08 2.75 -6.52
N HIS A 5 5.36 3.94 -6.99
CA HIS A 5 5.76 5.07 -6.15
C HIS A 5 4.51 5.66 -5.50
N VAL A 6 4.47 5.69 -4.18
CA VAL A 6 3.34 6.23 -3.42
C VAL A 6 3.46 7.74 -3.34
N THR A 7 2.67 8.42 -4.14
CA THR A 7 2.57 9.88 -4.23
C THR A 7 1.20 10.37 -3.75
N GLY A 8 0.83 11.59 -4.08
CA GLY A 8 -0.51 12.11 -3.80
C GLY A 8 -1.61 11.19 -4.34
N GLY A 9 -2.64 10.96 -3.53
CA GLY A 9 -3.67 9.95 -3.76
C GLY A 9 -3.52 8.71 -2.89
N GLY A 10 -2.42 8.56 -2.17
CA GLY A 10 -2.22 7.51 -1.16
C GLY A 10 -1.83 6.15 -1.74
N MET A 11 -1.72 5.18 -0.86
CA MET A 11 -1.20 3.84 -1.16
C MET A 11 -2.10 3.06 -2.11
N ALA A 12 -3.40 2.97 -1.79
CA ALA A 12 -4.32 2.13 -2.55
C ALA A 12 -4.44 2.58 -4.02
N ALA A 13 -4.65 3.87 -4.25
CA ALA A 13 -4.77 4.41 -5.60
C ALA A 13 -3.50 4.24 -6.44
N ASN A 14 -2.33 4.46 -5.85
CA ASN A 14 -1.06 4.32 -6.56
C ASN A 14 -0.73 2.86 -6.85
N LEU A 15 -0.99 1.94 -5.93
CA LEU A 15 -0.77 0.51 -6.17
C LEU A 15 -1.77 -0.04 -7.19
N ALA A 16 -3.06 0.26 -7.07
CA ALA A 16 -4.09 -0.20 -7.99
C ALA A 16 -3.76 0.13 -9.46
N ARG A 17 -3.14 1.28 -9.68
CA ARG A 17 -2.78 1.75 -11.03
C ARG A 17 -1.75 0.86 -11.74
N VAL A 18 -0.85 0.21 -11.02
CA VAL A 18 0.20 -0.64 -11.60
C VAL A 18 -0.16 -2.13 -11.59
N LEU A 19 -1.24 -2.51 -10.94
CA LEU A 19 -1.73 -3.89 -10.95
C LEU A 19 -2.51 -4.17 -12.25
N PRO A 20 -2.45 -5.40 -12.77
CA PRO A 20 -3.22 -5.77 -13.95
C PRO A 20 -4.73 -5.77 -13.66
N VAL A 21 -5.50 -5.46 -14.69
CA VAL A 21 -6.96 -5.57 -14.65
C VAL A 21 -7.37 -6.99 -14.24
N GLY A 22 -8.35 -7.11 -13.35
CA GLY A 22 -8.82 -8.39 -12.82
C GLY A 22 -8.03 -8.90 -11.61
N SER A 23 -6.97 -8.20 -11.20
CA SER A 23 -6.26 -8.48 -9.95
C SER A 23 -6.73 -7.57 -8.82
N TRP A 24 -6.50 -8.02 -7.59
CA TRP A 24 -6.78 -7.24 -6.40
C TRP A 24 -5.74 -7.54 -5.32
N ALA A 25 -5.57 -6.59 -4.41
CA ALA A 25 -4.67 -6.74 -3.27
C ALA A 25 -5.26 -6.09 -2.02
N GLU A 26 -4.99 -6.69 -0.88
CA GLU A 26 -5.20 -6.09 0.43
C GLU A 26 -3.85 -5.73 1.02
N VAL A 27 -3.74 -4.49 1.49
CA VAL A 27 -2.58 -3.98 2.20
C VAL A 27 -2.92 -3.96 3.68
N ASP A 28 -2.21 -4.74 4.47
CA ASP A 28 -2.48 -4.88 5.90
C ASP A 28 -1.76 -3.80 6.70
N ARG A 29 -2.54 -2.91 7.31
CA ARG A 29 -2.07 -1.82 8.17
C ARG A 29 -1.27 -2.32 9.38
N ALA A 30 -1.52 -3.54 9.86
CA ALA A 30 -0.82 -4.11 11.01
C ALA A 30 0.66 -4.42 10.73
N THR A 31 1.08 -4.38 9.46
CA THR A 31 2.46 -4.73 9.06
C THR A 31 3.47 -3.62 9.26
N TRP A 32 3.04 -2.41 9.59
CA TRP A 32 3.95 -1.30 9.95
C TRP A 32 3.31 -0.32 10.93
N THR A 33 4.14 0.50 11.53
CA THR A 33 3.69 1.61 12.39
C THR A 33 4.13 2.91 11.72
N PRO A 34 3.20 3.77 11.29
CA PRO A 34 3.53 5.10 10.77
C PRO A 34 4.29 5.94 11.81
N ASP A 35 5.19 6.79 11.36
CA ASP A 35 5.91 7.72 12.23
C ASP A 35 4.90 8.53 13.07
N PRO A 36 5.12 8.73 14.38
CA PRO A 36 4.25 9.51 15.26
C PRO A 36 3.93 10.93 14.76
N LEU A 37 4.78 11.48 13.90
CA LEU A 37 4.55 12.78 13.28
C LEU A 37 3.25 12.81 12.47
N PHE A 38 2.91 11.72 11.79
CA PHE A 38 1.65 11.64 11.03
C PHE A 38 0.44 11.77 11.95
N ASN A 39 0.44 11.08 13.10
CA ASN A 39 -0.62 11.21 14.11
C ASN A 39 -0.73 12.64 14.64
N THR A 40 0.40 13.28 14.90
CA THR A 40 0.45 14.63 15.43
C THR A 40 -0.19 15.62 14.43
N ILE A 41 0.21 15.57 13.18
CA ILE A 41 -0.30 16.47 12.15
C ILE A 41 -1.78 16.18 11.84
N ALA A 42 -2.16 14.90 11.74
CA ALA A 42 -3.56 14.52 11.53
C ALA A 42 -4.45 15.05 12.69
N GLY A 43 -3.99 14.91 13.94
CA GLY A 43 -4.68 15.40 15.12
C GLY A 43 -4.90 16.91 15.11
N TRP A 44 -3.94 17.69 14.61
CA TRP A 44 -4.14 19.15 14.43
C TRP A 44 -5.25 19.47 13.44
N GLY A 45 -5.44 18.62 12.44
CA GLY A 45 -6.55 18.72 11.48
C GLY A 45 -7.85 18.07 11.94
N GLY A 46 -7.87 17.46 13.13
CA GLY A 46 -9.03 16.71 13.63
C GLY A 46 -9.30 15.41 12.86
N MET A 47 -8.27 14.81 12.26
CA MET A 47 -8.37 13.61 11.41
C MET A 47 -7.69 12.41 12.07
N SER A 48 -8.20 11.23 11.79
CA SER A 48 -7.50 9.96 12.06
C SER A 48 -6.51 9.62 10.94
N LEU A 49 -5.57 8.70 11.19
CA LEU A 49 -4.66 8.24 10.13
C LEU A 49 -5.41 7.61 8.95
N VAL A 50 -6.47 6.86 9.22
CA VAL A 50 -7.28 6.23 8.16
C VAL A 50 -7.88 7.27 7.21
N GLU A 51 -8.32 8.40 7.73
CA GLU A 51 -8.86 9.49 6.91
C GLU A 51 -7.81 10.17 6.03
N THR A 52 -6.53 10.04 6.36
CA THR A 52 -5.42 10.60 5.57
C THR A 52 -4.89 9.67 4.47
N GLU A 53 -5.30 8.42 4.45
CA GLU A 53 -4.78 7.39 3.53
C GLU A 53 -4.96 7.71 2.05
N GLY A 54 -5.99 8.46 1.70
CA GLY A 54 -6.22 8.92 0.34
C GLY A 54 -5.29 10.05 -0.11
N THR A 55 -4.42 10.55 0.77
CA THR A 55 -3.55 11.70 0.50
C THR A 55 -2.10 11.42 0.87
N TRP A 56 -1.85 10.83 2.03
CA TRP A 56 -0.51 10.59 2.56
C TRP A 56 -0.01 9.16 2.30
N ASN A 57 1.31 9.00 2.22
CA ASN A 57 1.93 7.70 2.08
C ASN A 57 2.13 6.96 3.42
N LEU A 58 1.97 7.65 4.55
CA LEU A 58 2.10 7.11 5.91
C LEU A 58 3.40 6.31 6.15
N GLY A 59 4.47 6.71 5.49
CA GLY A 59 5.79 6.08 5.59
C GLY A 59 6.07 5.01 4.53
N VAL A 60 5.11 4.68 3.68
CA VAL A 60 5.31 3.72 2.58
C VAL A 60 5.59 4.49 1.28
N GLY A 61 6.86 4.63 0.93
CA GLY A 61 7.26 5.38 -0.27
C GLY A 61 7.15 4.61 -1.57
N MET A 62 7.27 3.28 -1.51
CA MET A 62 7.29 2.42 -2.70
C MET A 62 6.66 1.07 -2.41
N PHE A 63 5.86 0.56 -3.33
CA PHE A 63 5.50 -0.86 -3.39
C PHE A 63 6.32 -1.58 -4.47
N ALA A 64 6.80 -2.76 -4.15
CA ALA A 64 7.37 -3.70 -5.11
C ALA A 64 6.48 -4.95 -5.18
N VAL A 65 5.97 -5.24 -6.37
CA VAL A 65 5.21 -6.47 -6.62
C VAL A 65 6.16 -7.49 -7.21
N VAL A 66 6.39 -8.57 -6.48
CA VAL A 66 7.37 -9.60 -6.81
C VAL A 66 6.74 -10.99 -6.67
N ASP A 67 7.38 -12.01 -7.23
CA ASP A 67 7.00 -13.40 -6.95
C ASP A 67 7.10 -13.68 -5.45
N ALA A 68 6.14 -14.42 -4.90
CA ALA A 68 6.15 -14.80 -3.50
C ALA A 68 7.45 -15.50 -3.08
N ALA A 69 7.97 -16.36 -3.94
CA ALA A 69 9.25 -17.06 -3.71
C ALA A 69 10.48 -16.12 -3.68
N SER A 70 10.38 -14.94 -4.25
CA SER A 70 11.46 -13.94 -4.31
C SER A 70 11.37 -12.88 -3.19
N ALA A 71 10.26 -12.81 -2.46
CA ALA A 71 10.03 -11.75 -1.49
C ALA A 71 11.13 -11.65 -0.43
N ALA A 72 11.55 -12.77 0.15
CA ALA A 72 12.60 -12.78 1.18
C ALA A 72 13.95 -12.28 0.65
N SER A 73 14.34 -12.68 -0.57
CA SER A 73 15.60 -12.22 -1.17
C SER A 73 15.57 -10.75 -1.56
N VAL A 74 14.42 -10.24 -2.01
CA VAL A 74 14.24 -8.81 -2.30
C VAL A 74 14.34 -7.99 -1.03
N ILE A 75 13.68 -8.38 0.05
CA ILE A 75 13.77 -7.72 1.36
C ILE A 75 15.22 -7.67 1.82
N ARG A 76 15.93 -8.81 1.77
CA ARG A 76 17.34 -8.87 2.17
C ARG A 76 18.23 -7.93 1.34
N ALA A 77 18.02 -7.87 0.03
CA ALA A 77 18.77 -6.97 -0.83
C ALA A 77 18.54 -5.49 -0.49
N LEU A 78 17.30 -5.12 -0.16
CA LEU A 78 16.96 -3.76 0.25
C LEU A 78 17.52 -3.42 1.63
N GLU A 79 17.45 -4.33 2.58
CA GLU A 79 18.03 -4.16 3.92
C GLU A 79 19.55 -3.93 3.86
N LEU A 80 20.27 -4.62 2.97
CA LEU A 80 21.71 -4.41 2.75
C LEU A 80 22.02 -2.99 2.24
N GLN A 81 21.04 -2.31 1.64
CA GLN A 81 21.14 -0.92 1.21
C GLN A 81 20.59 0.06 2.27
N GLY A 82 20.23 -0.43 3.45
CA GLY A 82 19.66 0.40 4.52
C GLY A 82 18.21 0.82 4.26
N ILE A 83 17.48 0.12 3.39
CA ILE A 83 16.08 0.41 3.06
C ILE A 83 15.17 -0.55 3.84
N PRO A 84 14.44 -0.09 4.87
CA PRO A 84 13.48 -0.93 5.57
C PRO A 84 12.42 -1.47 4.61
N SER A 85 12.16 -2.78 4.68
CA SER A 85 11.24 -3.44 3.75
C SER A 85 10.52 -4.59 4.46
N TRP A 86 9.28 -4.82 4.09
CA TRP A 86 8.47 -5.91 4.66
C TRP A 86 7.39 -6.35 3.67
N VAL A 87 6.82 -7.53 3.89
CA VAL A 87 5.65 -7.99 3.15
C VAL A 87 4.41 -7.36 3.80
N THR A 88 3.62 -6.65 3.04
CA THR A 88 2.42 -5.98 3.53
C THR A 88 1.11 -6.59 2.99
N GLY A 89 1.19 -7.51 2.03
CA GLY A 89 0.04 -8.16 1.43
C GLY A 89 0.43 -8.99 0.22
N GLN A 90 -0.57 -9.43 -0.51
CA GLN A 90 -0.33 -10.17 -1.75
C GLN A 90 -1.35 -9.78 -2.82
N VAL A 91 -0.95 -9.97 -4.07
CA VAL A 91 -1.81 -9.79 -5.24
C VAL A 91 -2.50 -11.10 -5.56
N SER A 92 -3.80 -11.03 -5.77
CA SER A 92 -4.65 -12.17 -6.10
C SER A 92 -5.46 -11.90 -7.38
N PHE A 93 -5.91 -12.97 -8.00
CA PHE A 93 -6.80 -12.93 -9.17
C PHE A 93 -8.08 -13.68 -8.84
N GLY A 94 -9.12 -13.41 -9.61
CA GLY A 94 -10.38 -14.11 -9.49
C GLY A 94 -11.54 -13.21 -9.09
N ILE A 95 -12.71 -13.82 -8.99
CA ILE A 95 -13.95 -13.11 -8.67
C ILE A 95 -13.99 -12.84 -7.17
N ARG A 96 -14.23 -11.57 -6.83
CA ARG A 96 -14.40 -11.12 -5.46
C ARG A 96 -15.32 -9.91 -5.42
N ASP A 97 -16.03 -9.71 -4.31
CA ASP A 97 -16.67 -8.44 -3.98
C ASP A 97 -15.58 -7.36 -3.75
N LEU A 98 -15.57 -6.35 -4.59
CA LEU A 98 -14.62 -5.25 -4.56
C LEU A 98 -15.20 -3.97 -3.94
N THR A 99 -16.29 -4.07 -3.20
CA THR A 99 -16.84 -2.93 -2.44
C THR A 99 -15.80 -2.41 -1.46
N GLY A 100 -15.53 -1.10 -1.49
CA GLY A 100 -14.51 -0.46 -0.65
C GLY A 100 -13.09 -0.50 -1.21
N PHE A 101 -12.86 -1.17 -2.35
CA PHE A 101 -11.58 -1.14 -3.04
C PHE A 101 -11.43 0.10 -3.93
N GLU A 102 -10.22 0.66 -3.96
CA GLU A 102 -9.81 1.62 -4.99
C GLU A 102 -9.53 0.87 -6.28
N GLN A 103 -10.14 1.27 -7.38
CA GLN A 103 -10.01 0.61 -8.68
C GLN A 103 -9.40 1.54 -9.71
N GLY A 104 -8.37 1.08 -10.41
CA GLY A 104 -7.77 1.71 -11.57
C GLY A 104 -7.64 3.23 -11.47
N ALA A 105 -6.99 3.73 -10.44
CA ALA A 105 -6.96 5.15 -10.11
C ALA A 105 -6.32 6.04 -11.20
N LYS A 106 -6.66 7.30 -11.20
CA LYS A 106 -6.07 8.36 -12.05
C LYS A 106 -6.25 8.10 -13.56
N GLY A 107 -7.42 7.57 -13.94
CA GLY A 107 -7.77 7.34 -15.35
C GLY A 107 -7.08 6.14 -16.00
N VAL A 108 -6.43 5.30 -15.23
CA VAL A 108 -5.77 4.09 -15.70
C VAL A 108 -6.64 2.87 -15.38
N ASN A 109 -6.84 1.98 -16.34
CA ASN A 109 -7.39 0.66 -16.08
C ASN A 109 -6.33 -0.18 -15.37
N GLY A 110 -6.56 -0.45 -14.10
CA GLY A 110 -5.66 -1.24 -13.26
C GLY A 110 -6.42 -2.30 -12.47
N GLY A 111 -5.78 -2.81 -11.45
CA GLY A 111 -6.38 -3.69 -10.47
C GLY A 111 -7.16 -2.93 -9.40
N SER A 112 -7.40 -3.59 -8.29
CA SER A 112 -8.16 -3.05 -7.16
C SER A 112 -7.39 -3.25 -5.87
N VAL A 113 -7.37 -2.25 -4.99
CA VAL A 113 -6.62 -2.28 -3.73
C VAL A 113 -7.47 -1.74 -2.59
N GLN A 114 -7.37 -2.40 -1.44
CA GLN A 114 -7.95 -1.94 -0.19
C GLN A 114 -6.91 -2.03 0.93
N LEU A 115 -6.90 -1.06 1.85
CA LEU A 115 -6.19 -1.18 3.11
C LEU A 115 -7.10 -1.83 4.15
N VAL A 116 -6.59 -2.84 4.84
CA VAL A 116 -7.33 -3.62 5.86
C VAL A 116 -6.61 -3.61 7.21
N GLY A 117 -7.31 -4.03 8.26
CA GLY A 117 -6.75 -4.05 9.61
C GLY A 117 -6.57 -2.66 10.22
N ALA A 118 -5.79 -2.59 11.29
CA ALA A 118 -5.47 -1.36 12.01
C ALA A 118 -3.95 -1.17 12.07
N PHE A 119 -3.51 0.08 12.11
CA PHE A 119 -2.09 0.40 12.29
C PHE A 119 -1.57 -0.12 13.63
N GLY A 120 -0.33 -0.59 13.65
CA GLY A 120 0.38 -0.90 14.88
C GLY A 120 0.55 0.34 15.76
N GLU A 121 0.56 0.11 17.05
CA GLU A 121 0.81 1.16 18.05
C GLU A 121 2.31 1.41 18.27
#